data_b818db8b9459e0736d919ce704b00921
#
_entry.id   b818db8b9459e0736d919ce704b00921
#
_cell.length_a   1.000
_cell.length_b   1.000
_cell.length_c   1.000
_cell.angle_alpha   90.00
_cell.angle_beta   90.00
_cell.angle_gamma   90.00
#
_symmetry.space_group_name_H-M   'P 1'
#
loop_
_entity.id
_entity.type
_entity.pdbx_description
1 polymer ?
#
loop_
_entity_poly.entity_id
_entity_poly.type
_entity_poly.pdbx_seq_one_letter_code
_entity_poly.pdbx_strand_id
1 'polypeptide(L)'
;MIKNTARLILFGFAFGLMSSSAFACTTPFVSISGGACQAYLTTGTSFTVPSAWNSANNTIEVIGGGGGGASGNTYSGGGGGGGAYSKISNLALTGGNSINIIIGAGGTGGSGGFGGSGGFTAFNGTTLSGASVSAAGGSGGTGNSGAASGGAGGSTTGVGTTKYAGGTGGGSASDYAGGGGGGAAGPFGAGAAGGTNASSVSPGAGGGGGGGGTAGGHGSTSVNNGGNNHSGSGGGNSGGAAGTNGGGGAGGTTPSPKGGNGGNGIEWSASYGSGGGGGGDAYYYNGNAAGGLYGGGGGGGGYDASGSPAGSGAQGLIVITYTPVSYFLPIPYIIP
;
A
#
# COMPACT_ATOMS: atom_id res chain seq x y z
N MET A 1 -58.98 53.70 44.89
CA MET A 1 -58.72 52.92 43.66
C MET A 1 -57.25 53.08 43.37
N ILE A 2 -56.47 52.05 43.71
CA ILE A 2 -55.00 52.00 43.46
C ILE A 2 -54.82 51.07 42.30
N LYS A 3 -54.31 51.58 41.17
CA LYS A 3 -53.97 50.78 40.00
C LYS A 3 -52.52 50.31 40.12
N ASN A 4 -52.31 49.03 40.41
CA ASN A 4 -51.01 48.40 40.35
C ASN A 4 -50.67 48.00 38.87
N THR A 5 -49.64 48.65 38.35
CA THR A 5 -49.10 48.34 37.04
C THR A 5 -47.92 47.38 37.25
N ALA A 6 -48.09 46.05 37.01
CA ALA A 6 -47.03 45.10 37.05
C ALA A 6 -46.17 45.26 35.80
N ARG A 7 -44.88 45.61 35.93
CA ARG A 7 -43.90 45.59 34.85
C ARG A 7 -43.34 44.16 34.72
N LEU A 8 -43.65 43.51 33.59
CA LEU A 8 -43.07 42.23 33.19
C LEU A 8 -41.68 42.50 32.64
N ILE A 9 -40.62 42.09 33.36
CA ILE A 9 -39.26 42.15 32.87
C ILE A 9 -39.02 40.84 32.09
N LEU A 10 -38.98 40.94 30.76
CA LEU A 10 -38.65 39.84 29.88
C LEU A 10 -37.14 39.67 29.83
N PHE A 11 -36.58 38.70 30.54
CA PHE A 11 -35.20 38.26 30.41
C PHE A 11 -35.03 37.47 29.09
N GLY A 12 -34.59 38.17 28.07
CA GLY A 12 -34.18 37.50 26.81
C GLY A 12 -32.86 36.76 27.00
N PHE A 13 -32.91 35.47 27.15
CA PHE A 13 -31.72 34.61 27.02
C PHE A 13 -31.31 34.59 25.52
N ALA A 14 -30.31 35.39 25.18
CA ALA A 14 -29.66 35.27 23.88
C ALA A 14 -28.86 33.97 23.89
N PHE A 15 -29.42 32.90 23.33
CA PHE A 15 -28.67 31.70 22.96
C PHE A 15 -27.74 32.09 21.81
N GLY A 16 -26.50 32.44 22.13
CA GLY A 16 -25.45 32.60 21.14
C GLY A 16 -25.25 31.26 20.43
N LEU A 17 -25.67 31.15 19.17
CA LEU A 17 -25.25 30.10 18.28
C LEU A 17 -23.73 30.17 18.17
N MET A 18 -23.02 29.36 18.95
CA MET A 18 -21.59 29.11 18.73
C MET A 18 -21.45 28.41 17.40
N SER A 19 -21.20 29.16 16.34
CA SER A 19 -20.73 28.58 15.09
C SER A 19 -19.35 28.02 15.35
N SER A 20 -19.24 26.70 15.50
CA SER A 20 -17.96 26.02 15.41
C SER A 20 -17.41 26.27 14.01
N SER A 21 -16.44 27.15 13.87
CA SER A 21 -15.67 27.26 12.62
C SER A 21 -14.98 25.92 12.42
N ALA A 22 -15.54 25.10 11.53
CA ALA A 22 -14.86 23.91 11.07
C ALA A 22 -13.55 24.37 10.42
N PHE A 23 -12.41 23.96 10.98
CA PHE A 23 -11.13 24.21 10.34
C PHE A 23 -11.12 23.50 8.99
N ALA A 24 -11.00 24.26 7.91
CA ALA A 24 -10.81 23.70 6.60
C ALA A 24 -9.38 23.11 6.52
N CYS A 25 -9.28 21.86 6.11
CA CYS A 25 -7.99 21.26 5.85
C CYS A 25 -7.31 21.99 4.68
N THR A 26 -6.03 22.33 4.85
CA THR A 26 -5.25 22.98 3.78
C THR A 26 -4.61 21.93 2.88
N THR A 27 -4.50 22.20 1.59
CA THR A 27 -3.79 21.34 0.63
C THR A 27 -2.40 20.93 1.17
N PRO A 28 -2.01 19.63 1.09
CA PRO A 28 -2.65 18.53 0.33
C PRO A 28 -3.73 17.74 1.10
N PHE A 29 -4.19 18.21 2.24
CA PHE A 29 -5.15 17.51 3.07
C PHE A 29 -6.60 17.68 2.58
N VAL A 30 -7.37 16.60 2.72
CA VAL A 30 -8.81 16.56 2.55
C VAL A 30 -9.49 16.37 3.90
N SER A 31 -10.66 16.97 4.09
CA SER A 31 -11.47 16.74 5.29
C SER A 31 -12.13 15.37 5.22
N ILE A 32 -12.02 14.62 6.32
CA ILE A 32 -12.70 13.35 6.51
C ILE A 32 -13.68 13.43 7.68
N SER A 33 -14.43 12.38 7.94
CA SER A 33 -15.39 12.31 9.04
C SER A 33 -14.73 12.63 10.39
N GLY A 34 -15.48 13.27 11.31
CA GLY A 34 -14.99 13.63 12.63
C GLY A 34 -14.10 14.88 12.67
N GLY A 35 -14.04 15.68 11.59
CA GLY A 35 -13.25 16.93 11.54
C GLY A 35 -11.74 16.71 11.41
N ALA A 36 -11.31 15.51 11.09
CA ALA A 36 -9.91 15.22 10.83
C ALA A 36 -9.51 15.56 9.38
N CYS A 37 -8.22 15.80 9.20
CA CYS A 37 -7.58 16.07 7.92
C CYS A 37 -6.71 14.87 7.51
N GLN A 38 -6.84 14.40 6.28
CA GLN A 38 -6.07 13.28 5.77
C GLN A 38 -5.35 13.65 4.47
N ALA A 39 -4.09 13.23 4.33
CA ALA A 39 -3.29 13.41 3.12
C ALA A 39 -2.62 12.11 2.70
N TYR A 40 -2.41 11.97 1.39
CA TYR A 40 -1.76 10.83 0.76
C TYR A 40 -0.54 11.32 -0.02
N LEU A 41 0.66 10.94 0.42
CA LEU A 41 1.90 11.36 -0.23
C LEU A 41 2.45 10.19 -1.05
N THR A 42 2.49 10.38 -2.36
CA THR A 42 2.99 9.42 -3.36
C THR A 42 4.22 9.92 -4.11
N THR A 43 4.60 11.18 -3.89
CA THR A 43 5.73 11.85 -4.50
C THR A 43 6.32 12.89 -3.55
N GLY A 44 7.48 13.44 -3.89
CA GLY A 44 8.14 14.48 -3.11
C GLY A 44 9.22 13.95 -2.18
N THR A 45 10.07 14.86 -1.70
CA THR A 45 11.18 14.58 -0.78
C THR A 45 11.07 15.33 0.54
N SER A 46 10.09 16.23 0.65
CA SER A 46 9.82 17.01 1.86
C SER A 46 8.33 17.17 2.10
N PHE A 47 7.98 17.40 3.34
CA PHE A 47 6.60 17.68 3.78
C PHE A 47 6.63 18.85 4.76
N THR A 48 5.77 19.85 4.52
CA THR A 48 5.59 20.98 5.46
C THR A 48 4.51 20.64 6.46
N VAL A 49 4.86 20.63 7.74
CA VAL A 49 3.93 20.33 8.83
C VAL A 49 2.87 21.44 8.91
N PRO A 50 1.57 21.14 8.89
CA PRO A 50 0.52 22.14 9.01
C PRO A 50 0.67 22.96 10.28
N SER A 51 0.35 24.28 10.24
CA SER A 51 0.39 25.14 11.42
C SER A 51 -0.57 24.68 12.53
N ALA A 52 -1.71 24.07 12.15
CA ALA A 52 -2.69 23.48 13.05
C ALA A 52 -2.39 22.03 13.45
N TRP A 53 -1.12 21.58 13.30
CA TRP A 53 -0.72 20.23 13.66
C TRP A 53 -1.03 19.91 15.13
N ASN A 54 -1.64 18.75 15.36
CA ASN A 54 -1.99 18.29 16.69
C ASN A 54 -1.09 17.11 17.09
N SER A 55 -0.09 17.38 17.90
CA SER A 55 0.85 16.37 18.39
C SER A 55 0.21 15.29 19.27
N ALA A 56 -0.97 15.55 19.83
CA ALA A 56 -1.71 14.57 20.65
C ALA A 56 -2.79 13.80 19.88
N ASN A 57 -3.05 14.17 18.62
CA ASN A 57 -4.06 13.47 17.80
C ASN A 57 -3.68 13.48 16.33
N ASN A 58 -2.72 12.64 16.01
CA ASN A 58 -2.29 12.38 14.64
C ASN A 58 -1.90 10.90 14.47
N THR A 59 -1.88 10.47 13.23
CA THR A 59 -1.42 9.14 12.81
C THR A 59 -0.67 9.26 11.50
N ILE A 60 0.50 8.65 11.44
CA ILE A 60 1.27 8.51 10.20
C ILE A 60 1.42 7.01 9.91
N GLU A 61 1.05 6.61 8.72
CA GLU A 61 1.09 5.24 8.23
C GLU A 61 1.92 5.21 6.95
N VAL A 62 2.78 4.22 6.80
CA VAL A 62 3.69 4.11 5.66
C VAL A 62 3.71 2.70 5.10
N ILE A 63 3.74 2.56 3.77
CA ILE A 63 3.95 1.31 3.05
C ILE A 63 5.24 1.44 2.25
N GLY A 64 6.14 0.44 2.32
CA GLY A 64 7.33 0.33 1.47
C GLY A 64 6.98 -0.04 0.03
N GLY A 65 7.88 0.18 -0.91
CA GLY A 65 7.71 -0.27 -2.30
C GLY A 65 7.76 -1.79 -2.41
N GLY A 66 7.00 -2.38 -3.32
CA GLY A 66 7.09 -3.81 -3.66
C GLY A 66 8.29 -4.13 -4.53
N GLY A 67 8.82 -5.34 -4.46
CA GLY A 67 9.87 -5.85 -5.36
C GLY A 67 9.33 -6.21 -6.74
N GLY A 68 10.16 -6.16 -7.76
CA GLY A 68 9.84 -6.64 -9.10
C GLY A 68 9.98 -8.16 -9.21
N GLY A 69 9.22 -8.79 -10.09
CA GLY A 69 9.40 -10.18 -10.46
C GLY A 69 10.67 -10.37 -11.28
N ALA A 70 11.18 -11.58 -11.33
CA ALA A 70 12.29 -11.97 -12.19
C ALA A 70 11.82 -12.60 -13.50
N SER A 71 12.63 -12.55 -14.53
CA SER A 71 12.48 -13.37 -15.73
C SER A 71 13.83 -13.93 -16.15
N GLY A 72 13.84 -14.99 -16.89
CA GLY A 72 15.06 -15.57 -17.41
C GLY A 72 14.95 -15.93 -18.87
N ASN A 73 16.09 -15.95 -19.57
CA ASN A 73 16.14 -16.32 -21.00
C ASN A 73 16.03 -17.84 -21.22
N THR A 74 16.30 -18.63 -20.19
CA THR A 74 16.34 -20.10 -20.25
C THR A 74 15.38 -20.72 -19.24
N TYR A 75 15.05 -20.04 -18.18
CA TYR A 75 14.21 -20.51 -17.07
C TYR A 75 13.20 -19.43 -16.69
N SER A 76 12.14 -19.82 -16.01
CA SER A 76 11.17 -18.89 -15.45
C SER A 76 11.71 -18.15 -14.21
N GLY A 77 11.02 -17.08 -13.80
CA GLY A 77 11.39 -16.27 -12.66
C GLY A 77 10.43 -16.36 -11.48
N GLY A 78 10.92 -16.08 -10.28
CA GLY A 78 10.11 -15.90 -9.10
C GLY A 78 9.43 -14.51 -9.07
N GLY A 79 8.29 -14.40 -8.38
CA GLY A 79 7.63 -13.12 -8.14
C GLY A 79 8.39 -12.26 -7.12
N GLY A 80 8.19 -10.94 -7.15
CA GLY A 80 8.72 -9.99 -6.16
C GLY A 80 7.94 -10.02 -4.85
N GLY A 81 8.57 -9.64 -3.73
CA GLY A 81 7.90 -9.51 -2.44
C GLY A 81 7.10 -8.21 -2.32
N GLY A 82 6.05 -8.19 -1.52
CA GLY A 82 5.30 -6.98 -1.17
C GLY A 82 6.03 -6.09 -0.16
N GLY A 83 5.71 -4.79 -0.11
CA GLY A 83 6.24 -3.85 0.86
C GLY A 83 5.69 -4.08 2.27
N ALA A 84 6.49 -3.74 3.29
CA ALA A 84 6.05 -3.72 4.69
C ALA A 84 5.14 -2.51 4.99
N TYR A 85 4.47 -2.57 6.12
CA TYR A 85 3.68 -1.48 6.69
C TYR A 85 4.20 -1.09 8.07
N SER A 86 4.16 0.21 8.37
CA SER A 86 4.41 0.74 9.70
C SER A 86 3.49 1.91 10.03
N LYS A 87 3.19 2.07 11.31
CA LYS A 87 2.34 3.14 11.84
C LYS A 87 2.90 3.72 13.13
N ILE A 88 2.76 5.03 13.30
CA ILE A 88 2.97 5.74 14.55
C ILE A 88 1.78 6.67 14.80
N SER A 89 1.46 6.91 16.08
CA SER A 89 0.45 7.89 16.50
C SER A 89 1.06 8.92 17.42
N ASN A 90 0.44 10.10 17.47
CA ASN A 90 0.80 11.18 18.39
C ASN A 90 2.26 11.65 18.22
N LEU A 91 2.72 11.73 16.96
CA LEU A 91 4.06 12.23 16.66
C LEU A 91 4.11 13.75 16.93
N ALA A 92 5.03 14.15 17.80
CA ALA A 92 5.27 15.55 18.12
C ALA A 92 6.08 16.21 16.98
N LEU A 93 5.47 17.15 16.29
CA LEU A 93 6.10 18.00 15.27
C LEU A 93 5.71 19.46 15.48
N THR A 94 6.60 20.37 15.05
CA THR A 94 6.33 21.81 15.10
C THR A 94 5.68 22.26 13.79
N GLY A 95 4.51 22.89 13.86
CA GLY A 95 3.83 23.46 12.71
C GLY A 95 4.71 24.46 11.95
N GLY A 96 4.65 24.44 10.63
CA GLY A 96 5.47 25.24 9.72
C GLY A 96 6.85 24.64 9.38
N ASN A 97 7.35 23.67 10.14
CA ASN A 97 8.61 23.03 9.84
C ASN A 97 8.51 22.15 8.57
N SER A 98 9.59 22.15 7.78
CA SER A 98 9.78 21.19 6.69
C SER A 98 10.54 19.98 7.19
N ILE A 99 10.04 18.79 6.90
CA ILE A 99 10.67 17.50 7.26
C ILE A 99 10.94 16.68 6.01
N ASN A 100 11.92 15.78 6.09
CA ASN A 100 12.24 14.88 4.97
C ASN A 100 11.24 13.73 4.91
N ILE A 101 10.87 13.36 3.69
CA ILE A 101 10.11 12.14 3.39
C ILE A 101 10.81 11.34 2.28
N ILE A 102 10.62 10.04 2.31
CA ILE A 102 11.06 9.13 1.24
C ILE A 102 9.85 8.28 0.88
N ILE A 103 9.49 8.29 -0.39
CA ILE A 103 8.51 7.35 -0.96
C ILE A 103 9.29 6.24 -1.66
N GLY A 104 9.21 5.04 -1.16
CA GLY A 104 9.88 3.88 -1.72
C GLY A 104 9.45 3.62 -3.16
N ALA A 105 10.39 3.61 -4.09
CA ALA A 105 10.08 3.21 -5.47
C ALA A 105 9.72 1.74 -5.52
N GLY A 106 8.86 1.34 -6.46
CA GLY A 106 8.67 -0.06 -6.79
C GLY A 106 9.91 -0.62 -7.49
N GLY A 107 10.22 -1.88 -7.26
CA GLY A 107 11.29 -2.61 -7.93
C GLY A 107 10.94 -2.86 -9.40
N THR A 108 11.91 -2.73 -10.29
CA THR A 108 11.74 -3.01 -11.72
C THR A 108 11.60 -4.50 -11.95
N GLY A 109 10.76 -4.90 -12.90
CA GLY A 109 10.73 -6.27 -13.39
C GLY A 109 12.07 -6.65 -14.06
N GLY A 110 12.58 -7.84 -13.79
CA GLY A 110 13.81 -8.34 -14.39
C GLY A 110 13.61 -8.67 -15.88
N SER A 111 14.63 -8.39 -16.68
CA SER A 111 14.70 -8.78 -18.10
C SER A 111 15.89 -9.71 -18.25
N GLY A 112 15.63 -11.01 -18.40
CA GLY A 112 16.66 -12.05 -18.44
C GLY A 112 17.43 -12.26 -17.13
N GLY A 113 16.85 -11.91 -15.97
CA GLY A 113 17.52 -12.02 -14.68
C GLY A 113 16.66 -11.64 -13.49
N PHE A 114 17.32 -11.19 -12.41
CA PHE A 114 16.68 -10.83 -11.15
C PHE A 114 15.77 -9.62 -11.28
N GLY A 115 14.66 -9.61 -10.51
CA GLY A 115 13.87 -8.42 -10.28
C GLY A 115 14.57 -7.42 -9.36
N GLY A 116 14.26 -6.13 -9.53
CA GLY A 116 14.73 -5.07 -8.63
C GLY A 116 14.04 -5.12 -7.28
N SER A 117 14.75 -4.74 -6.22
CA SER A 117 14.11 -4.54 -4.91
C SER A 117 13.34 -3.22 -4.87
N GLY A 118 12.21 -3.22 -4.15
CA GLY A 118 11.50 -2.01 -3.78
C GLY A 118 12.24 -1.18 -2.74
N GLY A 119 12.05 0.13 -2.78
CA GLY A 119 12.63 1.08 -1.82
C GLY A 119 11.86 1.10 -0.49
N PHE A 120 12.53 1.52 0.58
CA PHE A 120 11.82 1.82 1.82
C PHE A 120 11.09 3.17 1.73
N THR A 121 9.98 3.29 2.49
CA THR A 121 9.25 4.54 2.69
C THR A 121 9.55 5.05 4.10
N ALA A 122 9.80 6.36 4.24
CA ALA A 122 10.14 6.97 5.52
C ALA A 122 9.50 8.36 5.66
N PHE A 123 9.09 8.69 6.88
CA PHE A 123 8.58 10.00 7.26
C PHE A 123 9.41 10.58 8.41
N ASN A 124 9.84 11.83 8.26
CA ASN A 124 10.73 12.56 9.17
C ASN A 124 12.05 11.82 9.40
N GLY A 125 12.77 11.54 8.32
CA GLY A 125 14.09 10.93 8.33
C GLY A 125 14.54 10.51 6.95
N THR A 126 15.82 10.14 6.84
CA THR A 126 16.47 9.81 5.56
C THR A 126 16.97 8.36 5.48
N THR A 127 16.76 7.57 6.55
CA THR A 127 17.14 6.16 6.60
C THR A 127 16.01 5.32 7.20
N LEU A 128 16.03 4.02 6.96
CA LEU A 128 15.01 3.10 7.48
C LEU A 128 14.97 3.09 9.02
N SER A 129 16.09 3.20 9.70
CA SER A 129 16.18 3.17 11.17
C SER A 129 16.21 4.56 11.82
N GLY A 130 16.50 5.62 11.07
CA GLY A 130 16.60 7.00 11.57
C GLY A 130 15.40 7.88 11.32
N ALA A 131 14.29 7.33 10.83
CA ALA A 131 13.04 8.05 10.62
C ALA A 131 12.14 7.97 11.86
N SER A 132 11.14 8.85 11.97
CA SER A 132 10.11 8.75 13.00
C SER A 132 9.16 7.57 12.75
N VAL A 133 8.86 7.28 11.48
CA VAL A 133 8.19 6.07 11.04
C VAL A 133 8.70 5.67 9.66
N SER A 134 8.89 4.36 9.43
CA SER A 134 9.41 3.84 8.17
C SER A 134 9.00 2.38 7.94
N ALA A 135 8.88 1.98 6.68
CA ALA A 135 8.56 0.63 6.24
C ALA A 135 9.52 0.16 5.16
N ALA A 136 10.05 -1.05 5.30
CA ALA A 136 10.97 -1.66 4.34
C ALA A 136 10.28 -2.02 3.03
N GLY A 137 11.00 -1.94 1.93
CA GLY A 137 10.55 -2.46 0.63
C GLY A 137 10.67 -3.99 0.54
N GLY A 138 9.94 -4.58 -0.40
CA GLY A 138 10.07 -6.00 -0.76
C GLY A 138 11.28 -6.25 -1.64
N SER A 139 11.88 -7.45 -1.56
CA SER A 139 12.96 -7.87 -2.43
C SER A 139 12.47 -8.27 -3.81
N GLY A 140 13.30 -8.13 -4.81
CA GLY A 140 13.04 -8.69 -6.14
C GLY A 140 13.06 -10.22 -6.14
N GLY A 141 12.35 -10.83 -7.09
CA GLY A 141 12.43 -12.26 -7.34
C GLY A 141 13.78 -12.65 -7.94
N THR A 142 14.14 -13.94 -7.86
CA THR A 142 15.30 -14.49 -8.53
C THR A 142 14.91 -15.14 -9.86
N GLY A 143 15.81 -15.20 -10.82
CA GLY A 143 15.57 -15.78 -12.14
C GLY A 143 16.82 -16.44 -12.68
N ASN A 144 16.70 -17.02 -13.88
CA ASN A 144 17.80 -17.61 -14.63
C ASN A 144 18.43 -18.87 -14.00
N SER A 145 17.69 -19.62 -13.19
CA SER A 145 18.08 -20.94 -12.66
C SER A 145 16.87 -21.86 -12.64
N GLY A 146 17.06 -23.16 -12.78
CA GLY A 146 15.99 -24.16 -12.84
C GLY A 146 15.02 -24.17 -11.67
N ALA A 147 15.36 -23.56 -10.53
CA ALA A 147 14.46 -23.31 -9.40
C ALA A 147 14.64 -21.87 -8.94
N ALA A 148 13.75 -20.98 -9.39
CA ALA A 148 13.78 -19.58 -9.01
C ALA A 148 13.03 -19.36 -7.69
N SER A 149 13.60 -18.53 -6.80
CA SER A 149 12.94 -18.15 -5.54
C SER A 149 12.18 -16.85 -5.71
N GLY A 150 11.02 -16.76 -5.03
CA GLY A 150 10.33 -15.50 -4.87
C GLY A 150 11.11 -14.53 -3.97
N GLY A 151 10.92 -13.24 -4.18
CA GLY A 151 11.49 -12.18 -3.36
C GLY A 151 10.92 -12.18 -1.95
N ALA A 152 11.74 -11.90 -0.95
CA ALA A 152 11.25 -11.73 0.42
C ALA A 152 10.32 -10.51 0.50
N GLY A 153 9.26 -10.62 1.28
CA GLY A 153 8.45 -9.45 1.65
C GLY A 153 9.24 -8.47 2.52
N GLY A 154 8.87 -7.19 2.46
CA GLY A 154 9.45 -6.16 3.30
C GLY A 154 9.36 -6.57 4.78
N SER A 155 10.48 -6.46 5.49
CA SER A 155 10.56 -6.89 6.89
C SER A 155 10.02 -5.83 7.85
N THR A 156 9.74 -6.22 9.10
CA THR A 156 9.33 -5.31 10.17
C THR A 156 10.50 -4.55 10.84
N THR A 157 11.65 -4.44 10.19
CA THR A 157 12.84 -3.72 10.69
C THR A 157 12.69 -2.21 10.66
N GLY A 158 11.68 -1.65 9.97
CA GLY A 158 11.33 -0.24 10.00
C GLY A 158 10.92 0.25 11.39
N VAL A 159 10.74 1.57 11.52
CA VAL A 159 10.32 2.24 12.75
C VAL A 159 8.81 2.38 12.78
N GLY A 160 8.19 2.18 13.94
CA GLY A 160 6.74 2.33 14.16
C GLY A 160 6.26 1.54 15.35
N THR A 161 5.11 1.91 15.90
CA THR A 161 4.46 1.20 17.02
C THR A 161 3.67 -0.02 16.56
N THR A 162 3.10 0.03 15.34
CA THR A 162 2.46 -1.11 14.68
C THR A 162 3.20 -1.40 13.39
N LYS A 163 3.62 -2.65 13.19
CA LYS A 163 4.40 -3.05 12.02
C LYS A 163 3.96 -4.41 11.50
N TYR A 164 3.82 -4.53 10.18
CA TYR A 164 3.49 -5.78 9.51
C TYR A 164 4.42 -6.02 8.33
N ALA A 165 4.82 -7.27 8.14
CA ALA A 165 5.66 -7.67 7.01
C ALA A 165 4.85 -7.76 5.72
N GLY A 166 5.45 -7.41 4.60
CA GLY A 166 4.92 -7.71 3.28
C GLY A 166 4.89 -9.22 2.99
N GLY A 167 4.08 -9.63 2.04
CA GLY A 167 4.03 -11.01 1.57
C GLY A 167 5.28 -11.38 0.78
N THR A 168 5.75 -12.60 0.89
CA THR A 168 6.80 -13.14 0.02
C THR A 168 6.26 -13.37 -1.38
N GLY A 169 7.07 -13.20 -2.40
CA GLY A 169 6.77 -13.70 -3.75
C GLY A 169 6.81 -15.22 -3.80
N GLY A 170 6.10 -15.80 -4.74
CA GLY A 170 6.16 -17.22 -5.06
C GLY A 170 7.39 -17.57 -5.87
N GLY A 171 7.95 -18.75 -5.64
CA GLY A 171 9.05 -19.30 -6.45
C GLY A 171 8.56 -19.93 -7.76
N SER A 172 9.50 -20.32 -8.60
CA SER A 172 9.29 -21.18 -9.74
C SER A 172 9.95 -22.54 -9.47
N ALA A 173 9.15 -23.59 -9.47
CA ALA A 173 9.62 -24.96 -9.32
C ALA A 173 9.83 -25.69 -10.67
N SER A 174 9.50 -25.02 -11.79
CA SER A 174 9.65 -25.57 -13.15
C SER A 174 10.28 -24.53 -14.08
N ASP A 175 10.80 -24.99 -15.18
CA ASP A 175 11.59 -24.20 -16.13
C ASP A 175 10.75 -23.18 -16.92
N TYR A 176 9.40 -23.21 -16.84
CA TYR A 176 8.57 -22.56 -17.86
C TYR A 176 7.55 -21.56 -17.35
N ALA A 177 7.14 -21.63 -16.08
CA ALA A 177 6.09 -20.75 -15.56
C ALA A 177 6.55 -19.97 -14.33
N GLY A 178 6.21 -18.69 -14.25
CA GLY A 178 6.62 -17.76 -13.20
C GLY A 178 5.84 -17.90 -11.90
N GLY A 179 6.44 -17.46 -10.80
CA GLY A 179 5.79 -17.33 -9.48
C GLY A 179 4.98 -16.05 -9.35
N GLY A 180 3.94 -16.04 -8.51
CA GLY A 180 3.17 -14.84 -8.22
C GLY A 180 3.87 -13.86 -7.29
N GLY A 181 3.61 -12.57 -7.40
CA GLY A 181 4.09 -11.53 -6.48
C GLY A 181 3.43 -11.59 -5.10
N GLY A 182 4.12 -11.15 -4.07
CA GLY A 182 3.56 -10.98 -2.72
C GLY A 182 2.72 -9.72 -2.59
N GLY A 183 1.67 -9.76 -1.77
CA GLY A 183 0.86 -8.59 -1.43
C GLY A 183 1.55 -7.66 -0.45
N ALA A 184 1.25 -6.37 -0.49
CA ALA A 184 1.72 -5.40 0.49
C ALA A 184 1.08 -5.64 1.86
N ALA A 185 1.80 -5.30 2.93
CA ALA A 185 1.19 -5.16 4.25
C ALA A 185 0.37 -3.87 4.33
N GLY A 186 -0.62 -3.82 5.22
CA GLY A 186 -1.50 -2.67 5.41
C GLY A 186 -2.03 -2.57 6.83
N PRO A 187 -3.00 -1.67 7.09
CA PRO A 187 -3.48 -1.39 8.45
C PRO A 187 -4.09 -2.60 9.15
N PHE A 188 -4.58 -3.59 8.41
CA PHE A 188 -5.24 -4.78 8.96
C PHE A 188 -4.28 -5.97 9.15
N GLY A 189 -3.01 -5.89 8.72
CA GLY A 189 -2.02 -6.95 8.98
C GLY A 189 -1.00 -7.14 7.86
N ALA A 190 -0.35 -8.29 7.89
CA ALA A 190 0.70 -8.68 6.94
C ALA A 190 0.14 -8.88 5.53
N GLY A 191 0.96 -8.61 4.54
CA GLY A 191 0.67 -8.98 3.16
C GLY A 191 0.72 -10.51 2.97
N ALA A 192 -0.10 -11.02 2.07
CA ALA A 192 -0.16 -12.45 1.80
C ALA A 192 0.91 -12.87 0.76
N ALA A 193 1.39 -14.10 0.87
CA ALA A 193 2.40 -14.63 -0.04
C ALA A 193 1.82 -14.87 -1.44
N GLY A 194 2.63 -14.67 -2.46
CA GLY A 194 2.37 -15.14 -3.82
C GLY A 194 2.47 -16.66 -3.92
N GLY A 195 1.70 -17.25 -4.82
CA GLY A 195 1.73 -18.69 -5.09
C GLY A 195 2.97 -19.10 -5.90
N THR A 196 3.51 -20.28 -5.60
CA THR A 196 4.53 -20.91 -6.43
C THR A 196 3.90 -21.57 -7.66
N ASN A 197 4.64 -21.71 -8.75
CA ASN A 197 4.18 -22.56 -9.84
C ASN A 197 4.26 -24.05 -9.45
N ALA A 198 3.36 -24.85 -9.98
CA ALA A 198 3.35 -26.30 -9.76
C ALA A 198 3.69 -27.13 -11.03
N SER A 199 3.66 -26.51 -12.18
CA SER A 199 3.96 -27.15 -13.47
C SER A 199 4.33 -26.09 -14.52
N SER A 200 4.84 -26.54 -15.65
CA SER A 200 5.25 -25.69 -16.78
C SER A 200 4.15 -24.80 -17.36
N VAL A 201 2.88 -25.15 -17.15
CA VAL A 201 1.72 -24.44 -17.68
C VAL A 201 0.85 -23.79 -16.62
N SER A 202 1.27 -23.83 -15.35
CA SER A 202 0.48 -23.38 -14.22
C SER A 202 1.27 -22.42 -13.33
N PRO A 203 1.40 -21.13 -13.71
CA PRO A 203 2.11 -20.12 -12.92
C PRO A 203 1.41 -19.80 -11.62
N GLY A 204 2.19 -19.33 -10.65
CA GLY A 204 1.70 -18.91 -9.35
C GLY A 204 0.86 -17.64 -9.42
N ALA A 205 -0.20 -17.55 -8.66
CA ALA A 205 -1.00 -16.34 -8.54
C ALA A 205 -0.46 -15.36 -7.49
N GLY A 206 -0.77 -14.07 -7.61
CA GLY A 206 -0.37 -13.03 -6.67
C GLY A 206 -1.04 -13.15 -5.30
N GLY A 207 -0.35 -12.78 -4.23
CA GLY A 207 -0.90 -12.68 -2.87
C GLY A 207 -1.75 -11.43 -2.66
N GLY A 208 -2.80 -11.50 -1.84
CA GLY A 208 -3.59 -10.32 -1.46
C GLY A 208 -2.81 -9.36 -0.57
N GLY A 209 -3.10 -8.06 -0.67
CA GLY A 209 -2.54 -7.02 0.20
C GLY A 209 -3.33 -6.80 1.48
N GLY A 210 -2.88 -5.91 2.34
CA GLY A 210 -3.65 -5.25 3.37
C GLY A 210 -3.97 -5.97 4.67
N GLY A 211 -3.48 -7.15 4.87
CA GLY A 211 -3.78 -7.92 6.07
C GLY A 211 -5.17 -8.59 6.03
N GLY A 212 -5.25 -9.77 6.60
CA GLY A 212 -6.41 -10.63 6.38
C GLY A 212 -6.51 -11.15 4.94
N GLY A 213 -5.56 -10.78 4.07
CA GLY A 213 -5.44 -11.31 2.73
C GLY A 213 -5.06 -12.79 2.74
N THR A 214 -5.46 -13.54 1.73
CA THR A 214 -5.09 -14.93 1.54
C THR A 214 -3.91 -15.04 0.60
N ALA A 215 -3.09 -16.08 0.79
CA ALA A 215 -2.01 -16.40 -0.13
C ALA A 215 -2.56 -16.63 -1.54
N GLY A 216 -1.76 -16.29 -2.54
CA GLY A 216 -2.01 -16.65 -3.91
C GLY A 216 -2.06 -18.18 -4.07
N GLY A 217 -2.96 -18.67 -4.89
CA GLY A 217 -3.08 -20.09 -5.20
C GLY A 217 -1.78 -20.60 -5.82
N HIS A 218 -1.37 -21.81 -5.45
CA HIS A 218 -0.32 -22.52 -6.17
C HIS A 218 -0.77 -22.77 -7.60
N GLY A 219 0.14 -22.57 -8.56
CA GLY A 219 -0.13 -22.89 -9.93
C GLY A 219 -0.50 -24.37 -10.08
N SER A 220 -1.75 -24.64 -10.29
CA SER A 220 -2.28 -25.94 -10.71
C SER A 220 -3.29 -25.72 -11.83
N THR A 221 -3.58 -26.76 -12.61
CA THR A 221 -4.57 -26.67 -13.70
C THR A 221 -5.96 -26.23 -13.21
N SER A 222 -6.20 -26.22 -11.92
CA SER A 222 -7.49 -25.90 -11.30
C SER A 222 -7.49 -24.69 -10.35
N VAL A 223 -6.35 -24.13 -9.95
CA VAL A 223 -6.29 -23.09 -8.92
C VAL A 223 -5.21 -22.05 -9.22
N ASN A 224 -5.51 -21.12 -10.12
CA ASN A 224 -4.63 -19.96 -10.42
C ASN A 224 -5.22 -18.65 -9.86
N ASN A 225 -6.07 -18.75 -8.85
CA ASN A 225 -6.73 -17.58 -8.28
C ASN A 225 -5.75 -16.71 -7.48
N GLY A 226 -5.80 -15.40 -7.71
CA GLY A 226 -5.14 -14.43 -6.87
C GLY A 226 -5.65 -14.49 -5.42
N GLY A 227 -4.78 -14.17 -4.46
CA GLY A 227 -5.17 -14.07 -3.05
C GLY A 227 -6.16 -12.93 -2.80
N ASN A 228 -7.11 -13.13 -1.91
CA ASN A 228 -8.04 -12.09 -1.50
C ASN A 228 -7.38 -11.10 -0.55
N ASN A 229 -7.91 -9.88 -0.49
CA ASN A 229 -7.62 -8.88 0.52
C ASN A 229 -8.83 -8.73 1.46
N HIS A 230 -8.67 -8.02 2.57
CA HIS A 230 -9.74 -7.64 3.49
C HIS A 230 -10.93 -6.96 2.78
N SER A 231 -10.66 -6.14 1.78
CA SER A 231 -11.67 -5.38 1.03
C SER A 231 -11.82 -5.80 -0.44
N GLY A 232 -11.04 -6.76 -0.92
CA GLY A 232 -10.99 -7.13 -2.33
C GLY A 232 -10.83 -8.60 -2.59
N SER A 233 -11.17 -9.00 -3.79
CA SER A 233 -11.05 -10.39 -4.27
C SER A 233 -9.84 -10.54 -5.18
N GLY A 234 -9.17 -11.69 -5.08
CA GLY A 234 -8.19 -12.10 -6.06
C GLY A 234 -8.79 -12.26 -7.46
N GLY A 235 -7.95 -12.11 -8.47
CA GLY A 235 -8.32 -12.41 -9.85
C GLY A 235 -8.80 -13.85 -9.97
N GLY A 236 -9.92 -14.03 -10.64
CA GLY A 236 -10.53 -15.35 -10.80
C GLY A 236 -9.73 -16.29 -11.72
N ASN A 237 -10.17 -17.52 -11.84
CA ASN A 237 -9.52 -18.65 -12.52
C ASN A 237 -9.42 -18.54 -14.05
N SER A 238 -9.68 -17.36 -14.60
CA SER A 238 -9.70 -17.12 -16.06
C SER A 238 -8.37 -16.66 -16.63
N GLY A 239 -7.24 -17.11 -16.15
CA GLY A 239 -5.90 -16.77 -16.63
C GLY A 239 -5.69 -15.26 -16.90
N GLY A 240 -4.78 -14.63 -16.22
CA GLY A 240 -4.48 -13.20 -16.40
C GLY A 240 -5.52 -12.21 -15.84
N ALA A 241 -6.54 -12.67 -15.09
CA ALA A 241 -7.48 -11.76 -14.46
C ALA A 241 -6.78 -10.92 -13.36
N ALA A 242 -7.00 -9.60 -13.41
CA ALA A 242 -6.49 -8.71 -12.37
C ALA A 242 -7.24 -8.90 -11.05
N GLY A 243 -6.55 -8.69 -9.92
CA GLY A 243 -7.16 -8.55 -8.61
C GLY A 243 -7.95 -7.24 -8.47
N THR A 244 -8.85 -7.19 -7.52
CA THR A 244 -9.60 -5.98 -7.19
C THR A 244 -9.33 -5.56 -5.74
N ASN A 245 -9.37 -4.25 -5.46
CA ASN A 245 -9.31 -3.69 -4.11
C ASN A 245 -8.21 -4.29 -3.23
N GLY A 246 -7.00 -4.42 -3.76
CA GLY A 246 -5.84 -5.01 -3.10
C GLY A 246 -5.74 -6.54 -3.22
N GLY A 247 -6.66 -7.21 -3.90
CA GLY A 247 -6.53 -8.64 -4.20
C GLY A 247 -5.40 -8.91 -5.20
N GLY A 248 -4.80 -10.10 -5.13
CA GLY A 248 -3.73 -10.53 -6.04
C GLY A 248 -4.24 -10.82 -7.45
N GLY A 249 -3.38 -10.67 -8.47
CA GLY A 249 -3.68 -11.08 -9.84
C GLY A 249 -3.66 -12.61 -10.01
N ALA A 250 -4.47 -13.14 -10.91
CA ALA A 250 -4.44 -14.55 -11.27
C ALA A 250 -3.16 -14.88 -12.05
N GLY A 251 -2.69 -16.11 -11.93
CA GLY A 251 -1.65 -16.65 -12.81
C GLY A 251 -2.14 -16.80 -14.24
N GLY A 252 -1.22 -16.74 -15.21
CA GLY A 252 -1.53 -16.97 -16.62
C GLY A 252 -1.95 -18.42 -16.87
N THR A 253 -2.76 -18.66 -17.88
CA THR A 253 -3.20 -20.01 -18.33
C THR A 253 -3.31 -20.04 -19.85
N THR A 254 -3.26 -21.23 -20.44
CA THR A 254 -3.58 -21.37 -21.87
C THR A 254 -5.10 -21.25 -22.05
N PRO A 255 -5.66 -20.40 -22.94
CA PRO A 255 -4.99 -19.57 -23.95
C PRO A 255 -4.52 -18.17 -23.47
N SER A 256 -4.72 -17.78 -22.22
CA SER A 256 -4.32 -16.46 -21.66
C SER A 256 -3.05 -16.58 -20.84
N PRO A 257 -1.85 -16.59 -21.46
CA PRO A 257 -0.61 -16.96 -20.78
C PRO A 257 -0.05 -15.87 -19.87
N LYS A 258 -0.55 -14.65 -19.96
CA LYS A 258 -0.12 -13.52 -19.11
C LYS A 258 -0.75 -13.59 -17.73
N GLY A 259 0.03 -13.30 -16.71
CA GLY A 259 -0.49 -13.06 -15.36
C GLY A 259 -1.33 -11.79 -15.29
N GLY A 260 -2.28 -11.75 -14.35
CA GLY A 260 -3.07 -10.56 -14.04
C GLY A 260 -2.34 -9.61 -13.10
N ASN A 261 -2.60 -8.32 -13.23
CA ASN A 261 -2.08 -7.33 -12.27
C ASN A 261 -2.71 -7.52 -10.89
N GLY A 262 -1.95 -7.16 -9.85
CA GLY A 262 -2.51 -6.99 -8.51
C GLY A 262 -3.52 -5.85 -8.47
N GLY A 263 -4.54 -5.98 -7.64
CA GLY A 263 -5.53 -4.93 -7.38
C GLY A 263 -4.95 -3.81 -6.54
N ASN A 264 -5.32 -2.57 -6.83
CA ASN A 264 -4.98 -1.43 -5.99
C ASN A 264 -5.77 -1.51 -4.67
N GLY A 265 -5.11 -1.18 -3.54
CA GLY A 265 -5.76 -1.17 -2.23
C GLY A 265 -6.70 0.03 -2.05
N ILE A 266 -7.67 -0.12 -1.14
CA ILE A 266 -8.71 0.89 -0.87
C ILE A 266 -8.96 1.13 0.63
N GLU A 267 -8.04 0.74 1.50
CA GLU A 267 -8.27 0.76 2.97
C GLU A 267 -8.46 2.17 3.53
N TRP A 268 -7.90 3.18 2.89
CA TRP A 268 -8.06 4.59 3.30
C TRP A 268 -9.00 5.38 2.39
N SER A 269 -9.08 5.03 1.11
CA SER A 269 -10.00 5.63 0.15
C SER A 269 -10.12 4.76 -1.11
N ALA A 270 -11.01 5.11 -2.02
CA ALA A 270 -11.21 4.39 -3.29
C ALA A 270 -9.94 4.24 -4.17
N SER A 271 -8.85 4.99 -3.85
CA SER A 271 -7.61 4.99 -4.64
C SER A 271 -6.35 4.72 -3.81
N TYR A 272 -6.46 4.59 -2.49
CA TYR A 272 -5.32 4.47 -1.60
C TYR A 272 -5.49 3.32 -0.61
N GLY A 273 -4.57 2.39 -0.67
CA GLY A 273 -4.52 1.22 0.20
C GLY A 273 -3.35 0.33 -0.14
N SER A 274 -3.27 -0.84 0.48
CA SER A 274 -2.23 -1.84 0.26
C SER A 274 -2.54 -2.71 -0.95
N GLY A 275 -1.64 -2.72 -1.93
CA GLY A 275 -1.82 -3.42 -3.19
C GLY A 275 -1.58 -4.92 -3.11
N GLY A 276 -2.30 -5.68 -3.92
CA GLY A 276 -2.05 -7.11 -4.13
C GLY A 276 -0.85 -7.36 -5.03
N GLY A 277 -0.31 -8.57 -5.00
CA GLY A 277 0.76 -9.02 -5.91
C GLY A 277 0.25 -9.31 -7.31
N GLY A 278 1.11 -9.18 -8.32
CA GLY A 278 0.83 -9.62 -9.69
C GLY A 278 0.90 -11.14 -9.84
N GLY A 279 0.15 -11.72 -10.75
CA GLY A 279 0.22 -13.14 -11.09
C GLY A 279 1.47 -13.47 -11.92
N GLY A 280 1.98 -14.68 -11.84
CA GLY A 280 3.07 -15.15 -12.69
C GLY A 280 2.60 -15.45 -14.13
N ASP A 281 3.53 -15.43 -15.06
CA ASP A 281 3.25 -15.74 -16.47
C ASP A 281 3.41 -17.23 -16.79
N ALA A 282 2.64 -17.72 -17.75
CA ALA A 282 2.78 -19.05 -18.30
C ALA A 282 3.88 -19.11 -19.39
N TYR A 283 4.16 -20.33 -19.83
CA TYR A 283 5.13 -20.72 -20.84
C TYR A 283 5.20 -19.79 -22.07
N TYR A 284 6.40 -19.42 -22.51
CA TYR A 284 6.71 -18.52 -23.66
C TYR A 284 6.15 -17.10 -23.56
N TYR A 285 5.77 -16.61 -22.41
CA TYR A 285 5.28 -15.24 -22.27
C TYR A 285 5.90 -14.56 -21.06
N ASN A 286 6.27 -13.29 -21.25
CA ASN A 286 6.55 -12.35 -20.18
C ASN A 286 5.48 -11.25 -20.26
N GLY A 287 4.58 -11.22 -19.31
CA GLY A 287 3.37 -10.43 -19.34
C GLY A 287 3.34 -9.27 -18.39
N ASN A 288 4.43 -8.77 -17.85
CA ASN A 288 4.46 -7.57 -17.01
C ASN A 288 3.34 -7.47 -15.97
N ALA A 289 2.93 -8.57 -15.34
CA ALA A 289 1.91 -8.57 -14.31
C ALA A 289 2.35 -7.75 -13.08
N ALA A 290 2.05 -6.47 -13.09
CA ALA A 290 2.51 -5.53 -12.06
C ALA A 290 1.82 -5.79 -10.71
N GLY A 291 2.51 -5.45 -9.63
CA GLY A 291 1.89 -5.32 -8.32
C GLY A 291 0.89 -4.17 -8.28
N GLY A 292 -0.17 -4.32 -7.49
CA GLY A 292 -1.16 -3.28 -7.24
C GLY A 292 -0.62 -2.16 -6.36
N LEU A 293 -1.11 -0.93 -6.56
CA LEU A 293 -0.80 0.22 -5.72
C LEU A 293 -1.47 0.05 -4.34
N TYR A 294 -0.77 0.21 -3.23
CA TYR A 294 0.64 0.56 -3.06
C TYR A 294 1.39 -0.63 -2.47
N GLY A 295 2.67 -0.77 -2.86
CA GLY A 295 3.57 -1.75 -2.26
C GLY A 295 3.41 -3.19 -2.74
N GLY A 296 2.51 -3.52 -3.67
CA GLY A 296 2.35 -4.87 -4.21
C GLY A 296 3.59 -5.31 -4.99
N GLY A 297 3.98 -6.58 -4.87
CA GLY A 297 5.09 -7.19 -5.62
C GLY A 297 4.69 -7.59 -7.04
N GLY A 298 5.61 -7.51 -7.99
CA GLY A 298 5.39 -7.92 -9.39
C GLY A 298 5.40 -9.44 -9.58
N GLY A 299 4.66 -9.93 -10.54
CA GLY A 299 4.67 -11.35 -10.95
C GLY A 299 5.96 -11.75 -11.70
N GLY A 300 6.39 -12.99 -11.52
CA GLY A 300 7.53 -13.57 -12.25
C GLY A 300 7.17 -13.90 -13.70
N GLY A 301 8.13 -13.73 -14.58
CA GLY A 301 7.98 -14.09 -16.00
C GLY A 301 8.07 -15.60 -16.23
N GLY A 302 7.41 -16.07 -17.27
CA GLY A 302 7.63 -17.39 -17.82
C GLY A 302 8.97 -17.46 -18.59
N TYR A 303 9.27 -18.65 -19.16
CA TYR A 303 10.38 -18.79 -20.08
C TYR A 303 10.12 -17.95 -21.34
N ASP A 304 11.02 -17.05 -21.67
CA ASP A 304 10.95 -16.25 -22.89
C ASP A 304 12.35 -15.91 -23.43
N ALA A 305 12.69 -16.50 -24.55
CA ALA A 305 13.95 -16.22 -25.22
C ALA A 305 14.10 -14.78 -25.73
N SER A 306 13.02 -13.98 -25.75
CA SER A 306 13.05 -12.57 -26.16
C SER A 306 13.54 -11.62 -25.05
N GLY A 307 13.62 -12.10 -23.82
CA GLY A 307 14.09 -11.33 -22.66
C GLY A 307 13.15 -10.20 -22.25
N SER A 308 11.85 -10.32 -22.52
CA SER A 308 10.87 -9.33 -22.07
C SER A 308 10.83 -9.24 -20.54
N PRO A 309 10.59 -8.04 -19.95
CA PRO A 309 10.63 -7.87 -18.50
C PRO A 309 9.44 -8.55 -17.82
N ALA A 310 9.66 -9.08 -16.62
CA ALA A 310 8.62 -9.53 -15.70
C ALA A 310 7.85 -8.34 -15.09
N GLY A 311 6.88 -8.60 -14.22
CA GLY A 311 6.08 -7.58 -13.56
C GLY A 311 6.90 -6.68 -12.64
N SER A 312 6.66 -5.37 -12.67
CA SER A 312 7.24 -4.43 -11.71
C SER A 312 6.47 -4.44 -10.40
N GLY A 313 7.16 -4.19 -9.30
CA GLY A 313 6.54 -3.87 -8.03
C GLY A 313 5.96 -2.45 -8.04
N ALA A 314 5.00 -2.20 -7.14
CA ALA A 314 4.38 -0.89 -6.98
C ALA A 314 5.14 -0.03 -5.96
N GLN A 315 5.08 1.29 -6.14
CA GLN A 315 5.67 2.23 -5.19
C GLN A 315 5.00 2.20 -3.81
N GLY A 316 5.68 2.77 -2.81
CA GLY A 316 5.17 2.96 -1.46
C GLY A 316 4.19 4.13 -1.32
N LEU A 317 3.71 4.34 -0.09
CA LEU A 317 2.73 5.36 0.26
C LEU A 317 2.99 5.89 1.67
N ILE A 318 2.73 7.19 1.91
CA ILE A 318 2.57 7.76 3.24
C ILE A 318 1.14 8.28 3.38
N VAL A 319 0.46 7.90 4.45
CA VAL A 319 -0.86 8.42 4.83
C VAL A 319 -0.72 9.20 6.13
N ILE A 320 -1.19 10.43 6.14
CA ILE A 320 -1.15 11.31 7.31
C ILE A 320 -2.58 11.66 7.68
N THR A 321 -2.95 11.42 8.93
CA THR A 321 -4.25 11.83 9.47
C THR A 321 -4.01 12.62 10.74
N TYR A 322 -4.65 13.79 10.91
CA TYR A 322 -4.62 14.54 12.15
C TYR A 322 -5.92 15.32 12.38
N THR A 323 -6.27 15.56 13.64
CA THR A 323 -7.37 16.47 14.00
C THR A 323 -6.78 17.82 14.37
N PRO A 324 -7.05 18.89 13.60
CA PRO A 324 -6.47 20.21 13.85
C PRO A 324 -6.70 20.70 15.29
N VAL A 325 -5.71 21.40 15.87
CA VAL A 325 -5.92 22.10 17.14
C VAL A 325 -6.86 23.27 16.92
N SER A 326 -7.91 23.39 17.74
CA SER A 326 -8.83 24.51 17.73
C SER A 326 -8.25 25.65 18.58
N TYR A 327 -7.89 26.76 17.96
CA TYR A 327 -7.59 27.98 18.68
C TYR A 327 -8.88 28.77 18.92
N PHE A 328 -9.39 28.80 20.14
CA PHE A 328 -10.39 29.78 20.52
C PHE A 328 -9.67 31.13 20.60
N LEU A 329 -9.93 32.02 19.65
CA LEU A 329 -9.56 33.42 19.83
C LEU A 329 -10.45 33.94 20.96
N PRO A 330 -9.88 34.48 22.06
CA PRO A 330 -10.69 35.12 23.08
C PRO A 330 -11.40 36.29 22.40
N ILE A 331 -12.73 36.29 22.45
CA ILE A 331 -13.52 37.44 21.99
C ILE A 331 -13.09 38.63 22.89
N PRO A 332 -12.58 39.73 22.31
CA PRO A 332 -12.23 40.89 23.13
C PRO A 332 -13.50 41.34 23.86
N TYR A 333 -13.47 41.30 25.20
CA TYR A 333 -14.56 41.76 26.03
C TYR A 333 -14.60 43.28 25.87
N ILE A 334 -15.54 43.79 25.06
CA ILE A 334 -15.80 45.24 24.99
C ILE A 334 -16.55 45.58 26.26
N ILE A 335 -15.85 46.19 27.23
CA ILE A 335 -16.46 46.81 28.40
C ILE A 335 -17.15 48.07 27.90
N PRO A 336 -18.47 48.27 28.16
CA PRO A 336 -19.19 49.46 27.75
C PRO A 336 -18.74 50.69 28.53
#